data_664fcb0d96b47ff43811ea9f1cb46bfd
#
_entry.id   664fcb0d96b47ff43811ea9f1cb46bfd
#
_cell.length_a   1.000
_cell.length_b   1.000
_cell.length_c   1.000
_cell.angle_alpha   90.00
_cell.angle_beta   90.00
_cell.angle_gamma   90.00
#
_symmetry.space_group_name_H-M   'P 1'
#
loop_
_entity.id
_entity.type
_entity.pdbx_description
1 polymer ?
#
loop_
_entity_poly.entity_id
_entity_poly.type
_entity_poly.pdbx_seq_one_letter_code
_entity_poly.pdbx_strand_id
1 'polypeptide(L)'
;AKGFVGKNLCSQLNNIREGKARWYEGVQVDEVFEYDLGNTQEELDRFCAEADFVFNLAGINRPQNQEEFMQGNFGFAGVLLDTLKAHKNSCPVMLSSSAQASLTGRFGNSEYGCSKKAGEDLFLQYGREIGAKMLIYRFPNLFGKWCRPNYNSAIATFCNNIANDLPIQVNDRSVEMEVLYIDDLVDEMLGALIGKEH
;
A
#
# COMPACT_ATOMS: atom_id res chain seq x y z
N ALA A 1 5.44 -2.35 6.71
CA ALA A 1 4.44 -3.13 7.46
C ALA A 1 3.72 -2.32 8.56
N LYS A 2 4.43 -1.40 9.25
CA LYS A 2 3.90 -0.70 10.44
C LYS A 2 2.96 0.49 10.16
N GLY A 3 2.72 0.82 8.88
CA GLY A 3 1.76 1.84 8.46
C GLY A 3 0.30 1.42 8.61
N PHE A 4 -0.64 2.33 8.29
CA PHE A 4 -2.09 2.09 8.44
C PHE A 4 -2.56 0.85 7.66
N VAL A 5 -2.29 0.79 6.35
CA VAL A 5 -2.68 -0.36 5.51
C VAL A 5 -1.90 -1.62 5.93
N GLY A 6 -0.58 -1.51 6.13
CA GLY A 6 0.27 -2.63 6.51
C GLY A 6 -0.18 -3.32 7.80
N LYS A 7 -0.53 -2.55 8.84
CA LYS A 7 -1.03 -3.12 10.12
C LYS A 7 -2.31 -3.93 9.91
N ASN A 8 -3.26 -3.44 9.12
CA ASN A 8 -4.51 -4.14 8.86
C ASN A 8 -4.27 -5.43 8.07
N LEU A 9 -3.45 -5.36 7.00
CA LEU A 9 -3.09 -6.52 6.19
C LEU A 9 -2.32 -7.56 7.01
N CYS A 10 -1.25 -7.18 7.71
CA CYS A 10 -0.46 -8.11 8.54
C CYS A 10 -1.30 -8.75 9.64
N SER A 11 -2.19 -7.98 10.29
CA SER A 11 -3.13 -8.52 11.28
C SER A 11 -4.02 -9.59 10.68
N GLN A 12 -4.55 -9.37 9.48
CA GLN A 12 -5.45 -10.34 8.83
C GLN A 12 -4.70 -11.57 8.30
N LEU A 13 -3.52 -11.39 7.71
CA LEU A 13 -2.65 -12.51 7.32
C LEU A 13 -2.29 -13.40 8.51
N ASN A 14 -1.94 -12.80 9.64
CA ASN A 14 -1.67 -13.54 10.89
C ASN A 14 -2.92 -14.25 11.42
N ASN A 15 -4.12 -13.65 11.31
CA ASN A 15 -5.37 -14.32 11.67
C ASN A 15 -5.64 -15.56 10.79
N ILE A 16 -5.34 -15.49 9.50
CA ILE A 16 -5.45 -16.63 8.58
C ILE A 16 -4.46 -17.71 8.98
N ARG A 17 -3.18 -17.36 9.17
CA ARG A 17 -2.11 -18.28 9.58
C ARG A 17 -2.45 -19.03 10.88
N GLU A 18 -3.06 -18.34 11.83
CA GLU A 18 -3.45 -18.90 13.13
C GLU A 18 -4.81 -19.61 13.12
N GLY A 19 -5.48 -19.73 11.95
CA GLY A 19 -6.79 -20.37 11.82
C GLY A 19 -7.94 -19.61 12.49
N LYS A 20 -7.76 -18.31 12.77
CA LYS A 20 -8.78 -17.45 13.40
C LYS A 20 -9.72 -16.78 12.40
N ALA A 21 -9.30 -16.66 11.14
CA ALA A 21 -10.11 -16.07 10.09
C ALA A 21 -11.07 -17.10 9.48
N ARG A 22 -12.37 -16.73 9.38
CA ARG A 22 -13.44 -17.66 8.97
C ARG A 22 -13.84 -17.54 7.49
N TRP A 23 -13.35 -16.52 6.77
CA TRP A 23 -13.95 -16.12 5.49
C TRP A 23 -13.02 -16.24 4.27
N TYR A 24 -11.77 -16.67 4.45
CA TYR A 24 -10.76 -16.70 3.38
C TYR A 24 -10.47 -18.14 2.93
N GLU A 25 -11.50 -18.82 2.43
CA GLU A 25 -11.31 -20.16 1.86
C GLU A 25 -10.34 -20.13 0.68
N GLY A 26 -9.33 -20.99 0.75
CA GLY A 26 -8.29 -21.12 -0.28
C GLY A 26 -7.09 -20.21 -0.11
N VAL A 27 -7.08 -19.29 0.87
CA VAL A 27 -5.87 -18.53 1.24
C VAL A 27 -5.12 -19.30 2.32
N GLN A 28 -3.90 -19.75 2.00
CA GLN A 28 -2.96 -20.32 2.95
C GLN A 28 -1.84 -19.33 3.23
N VAL A 29 -1.49 -19.14 4.49
CA VAL A 29 -0.39 -18.25 4.93
C VAL A 29 0.50 -19.05 5.88
N ASP A 30 1.73 -19.32 5.45
CA ASP A 30 2.71 -20.05 6.26
C ASP A 30 3.55 -19.06 7.08
N GLU A 31 4.03 -17.99 6.47
CA GLU A 31 4.83 -16.95 7.12
C GLU A 31 4.47 -15.56 6.60
N VAL A 32 4.64 -14.54 7.46
CA VAL A 32 4.44 -13.13 7.12
C VAL A 32 5.72 -12.37 7.43
N PHE A 33 6.43 -11.95 6.40
CA PHE A 33 7.63 -11.11 6.51
C PHE A 33 7.24 -9.64 6.58
N GLU A 34 7.48 -9.01 7.72
CA GLU A 34 7.14 -7.61 7.95
C GLU A 34 8.38 -6.73 7.80
N TYR A 35 8.59 -6.15 6.61
CA TYR A 35 9.68 -5.20 6.36
C TYR A 35 9.23 -3.76 6.59
N ASP A 36 10.05 -2.97 7.28
CA ASP A 36 9.84 -1.54 7.54
C ASP A 36 11.18 -0.82 7.78
N LEU A 37 11.16 0.50 7.98
CA LEU A 37 12.35 1.36 8.11
C LEU A 37 13.39 0.92 9.15
N GLY A 38 13.05 0.06 10.08
CA GLY A 38 13.97 -0.46 11.10
C GLY A 38 14.65 -1.79 10.74
N ASN A 39 14.32 -2.37 9.59
CA ASN A 39 14.88 -3.63 9.14
C ASN A 39 16.19 -3.43 8.38
N THR A 40 17.03 -4.48 8.36
CA THR A 40 18.31 -4.47 7.67
C THR A 40 18.20 -4.91 6.20
N GLN A 41 19.27 -4.69 5.43
CA GLN A 41 19.34 -5.17 4.05
C GLN A 41 19.37 -6.71 4.00
N GLU A 42 20.05 -7.37 4.96
CA GLU A 42 20.09 -8.83 5.05
C GLU A 42 18.69 -9.44 5.28
N GLU A 43 17.83 -8.75 6.05
CA GLU A 43 16.44 -9.16 6.20
C GLU A 43 15.67 -9.01 4.90
N LEU A 44 15.88 -7.91 4.15
CA LEU A 44 15.26 -7.73 2.83
C LEU A 44 15.70 -8.83 1.86
N ASP A 45 16.99 -9.14 1.82
CA ASP A 45 17.54 -10.20 0.99
C ASP A 45 16.90 -11.55 1.28
N ARG A 46 16.80 -11.92 2.57
CA ARG A 46 16.14 -13.15 2.98
C ARG A 46 14.67 -13.18 2.58
N PHE A 47 13.94 -12.11 2.88
CA PHE A 47 12.51 -12.02 2.57
C PHE A 47 12.25 -12.10 1.06
N CYS A 48 13.07 -11.42 0.25
CA CYS A 48 12.95 -11.49 -1.20
C CYS A 48 13.33 -12.84 -1.79
N ALA A 49 14.20 -13.59 -1.13
CA ALA A 49 14.56 -14.96 -1.55
C ALA A 49 13.40 -15.96 -1.33
N GLU A 50 12.64 -15.77 -0.26
CA GLU A 50 11.66 -16.75 0.22
C GLU A 50 10.18 -16.36 -0.10
N ALA A 51 9.92 -15.11 -0.50
CA ALA A 51 8.56 -14.62 -0.71
C ALA A 51 7.86 -15.26 -1.91
N ASP A 52 6.62 -15.72 -1.72
CA ASP A 52 5.71 -16.17 -2.78
C ASP A 52 4.82 -15.05 -3.31
N PHE A 53 4.70 -13.96 -2.56
CA PHE A 53 3.94 -12.75 -2.93
C PHE A 53 4.49 -11.54 -2.16
N VAL A 54 4.56 -10.38 -2.80
CA VAL A 54 5.01 -9.13 -2.17
C VAL A 54 3.93 -8.05 -2.22
N PHE A 55 3.58 -7.51 -1.06
CA PHE A 55 2.77 -6.28 -0.94
C PHE A 55 3.68 -5.08 -0.70
N ASN A 56 3.98 -4.30 -1.71
CA ASN A 56 4.70 -3.05 -1.54
C ASN A 56 3.76 -1.91 -1.14
N LEU A 57 3.69 -1.68 0.17
CA LEU A 57 2.91 -0.61 0.79
C LEU A 57 3.77 0.58 1.22
N ALA A 58 5.07 0.55 0.89
CA ALA A 58 5.98 1.63 1.19
C ALA A 58 5.61 2.89 0.41
N GLY A 59 5.65 4.02 1.10
CA GLY A 59 5.40 5.31 0.46
C GLY A 59 5.36 6.45 1.46
N ILE A 60 5.85 7.61 1.03
CA ILE A 60 5.81 8.86 1.78
C ILE A 60 4.65 9.70 1.25
N ASN A 61 3.75 10.09 2.14
CA ASN A 61 2.57 10.91 1.79
C ASN A 61 2.71 12.39 2.22
N ARG A 62 3.60 12.68 3.18
CA ARG A 62 3.87 14.02 3.71
C ARG A 62 5.38 14.21 3.88
N PRO A 63 6.10 14.51 2.81
CA PRO A 63 7.53 14.78 2.87
C PRO A 63 7.78 16.14 3.51
N GLN A 64 9.00 16.34 4.00
CA GLN A 64 9.50 17.66 4.43
C GLN A 64 9.95 18.49 3.23
N ASN A 65 10.35 17.84 2.13
CA ASN A 65 10.72 18.45 0.86
C ASN A 65 10.32 17.55 -0.33
N GLN A 66 10.32 18.11 -1.55
CA GLN A 66 9.91 17.40 -2.77
C GLN A 66 10.79 16.20 -3.11
N GLU A 67 12.09 16.26 -2.81
CA GLU A 67 13.03 15.18 -3.12
C GLU A 67 12.70 13.92 -2.35
N GLU A 68 12.13 14.04 -1.15
CA GLU A 68 11.71 12.89 -0.34
C GLU A 68 10.58 12.09 -1.00
N PHE A 69 9.71 12.68 -1.82
CA PHE A 69 8.73 11.92 -2.58
C PHE A 69 9.40 10.93 -3.54
N MET A 70 10.41 11.39 -4.27
CA MET A 70 11.11 10.54 -5.22
C MET A 70 11.95 9.48 -4.50
N GLN A 71 12.69 9.86 -3.46
CA GLN A 71 13.51 8.92 -2.69
C GLN A 71 12.65 7.88 -1.96
N GLY A 72 11.56 8.29 -1.31
CA GLY A 72 10.73 7.40 -0.50
C GLY A 72 9.78 6.53 -1.32
N ASN A 73 9.25 7.04 -2.43
CA ASN A 73 8.30 6.28 -3.25
C ASN A 73 8.98 5.51 -4.39
N PHE A 74 10.05 6.06 -4.96
CA PHE A 74 10.76 5.47 -6.09
C PHE A 74 12.05 4.75 -5.65
N GLY A 75 12.82 5.31 -4.71
CA GLY A 75 14.11 4.74 -4.31
C GLY A 75 13.98 3.35 -3.68
N PHE A 76 13.10 3.19 -2.68
CA PHE A 76 12.88 1.86 -2.07
C PHE A 76 12.26 0.87 -3.05
N ALA A 77 11.38 1.33 -3.96
CA ALA A 77 10.82 0.50 -5.00
C ALA A 77 11.93 -0.13 -5.87
N GLY A 78 12.93 0.66 -6.28
CA GLY A 78 14.10 0.16 -7.00
C GLY A 78 14.88 -0.90 -6.21
N VAL A 79 15.20 -0.62 -4.96
CA VAL A 79 15.93 -1.57 -4.08
C VAL A 79 15.17 -2.89 -3.94
N LEU A 80 13.86 -2.86 -3.72
CA LEU A 80 13.03 -4.07 -3.63
C LEU A 80 13.08 -4.90 -4.91
N LEU A 81 12.86 -4.26 -6.07
CA LEU A 81 12.83 -4.94 -7.36
C LEU A 81 14.20 -5.50 -7.76
N ASP A 82 15.28 -4.76 -7.50
CA ASP A 82 16.65 -5.22 -7.73
C ASP A 82 17.00 -6.42 -6.83
N THR A 83 16.54 -6.42 -5.58
CA THR A 83 16.75 -7.54 -4.64
C THR A 83 15.99 -8.79 -5.12
N LEU A 84 14.72 -8.67 -5.51
CA LEU A 84 13.95 -9.79 -6.11
C LEU A 84 14.66 -10.34 -7.36
N LYS A 85 15.16 -9.46 -8.23
CA LYS A 85 15.89 -9.83 -9.45
C LYS A 85 17.19 -10.57 -9.12
N ALA A 86 17.93 -10.12 -8.12
CA ALA A 86 19.17 -10.78 -7.66
C ALA A 86 18.91 -12.23 -7.19
N HIS A 87 17.80 -12.46 -6.50
CA HIS A 87 17.36 -13.79 -6.07
C HIS A 87 16.62 -14.59 -7.16
N LYS A 88 16.46 -14.03 -8.38
CA LYS A 88 15.67 -14.65 -9.47
C LYS A 88 14.24 -14.99 -9.04
N ASN A 89 13.70 -14.24 -8.11
CA ASN A 89 12.35 -14.42 -7.61
C ASN A 89 11.37 -13.61 -8.49
N SER A 90 10.51 -14.32 -9.22
CA SER A 90 9.47 -13.73 -10.08
C SER A 90 8.07 -13.81 -9.47
N CYS A 91 7.98 -13.83 -8.14
CA CYS A 91 6.69 -13.84 -7.45
C CYS A 91 5.85 -12.61 -7.83
N PRO A 92 4.52 -12.69 -7.72
CA PRO A 92 3.65 -11.54 -7.94
C PRO A 92 3.98 -10.41 -6.96
N VAL A 93 3.95 -9.17 -7.45
CA VAL A 93 4.17 -7.99 -6.63
C VAL A 93 3.00 -7.03 -6.78
N MET A 94 2.39 -6.67 -5.66
CA MET A 94 1.36 -5.64 -5.58
C MET A 94 1.99 -4.31 -5.15
N LEU A 95 1.71 -3.25 -5.92
CA LEU A 95 2.10 -1.88 -5.61
C LEU A 95 0.91 -1.07 -5.13
N SER A 96 1.01 -0.48 -3.93
CA SER A 96 0.09 0.55 -3.50
C SER A 96 0.39 1.87 -4.22
N SER A 97 -0.42 2.20 -5.20
CA SER A 97 -0.42 3.48 -5.87
C SER A 97 -1.54 4.40 -5.32
N SER A 98 -1.89 5.44 -6.02
CA SER A 98 -2.90 6.41 -5.62
C SER A 98 -3.75 6.81 -6.81
N ALA A 99 -5.03 7.14 -6.57
CA ALA A 99 -5.89 7.76 -7.57
C ALA A 99 -5.26 9.03 -8.17
N GLN A 100 -4.37 9.71 -7.44
CA GLN A 100 -3.63 10.88 -7.94
C GLN A 100 -2.62 10.55 -9.06
N ALA A 101 -2.19 9.29 -9.17
CA ALA A 101 -1.32 8.84 -10.26
C ALA A 101 -2.01 8.87 -11.64
N SER A 102 -3.32 9.08 -11.70
CA SER A 102 -4.04 9.33 -12.96
C SER A 102 -3.59 10.61 -13.66
N LEU A 103 -3.08 11.59 -12.91
CA LEU A 103 -2.68 12.92 -13.37
C LEU A 103 -3.77 13.63 -14.18
N THR A 104 -5.03 13.40 -13.83
CA THR A 104 -6.20 13.98 -14.52
C THR A 104 -7.01 14.87 -13.58
N GLY A 105 -7.79 15.80 -14.17
CA GLY A 105 -8.64 16.70 -13.40
C GLY A 105 -7.87 17.49 -12.36
N ARG A 106 -8.33 17.47 -11.10
CA ARG A 106 -7.67 18.17 -9.97
C ARG A 106 -6.28 17.65 -9.62
N PHE A 107 -5.88 16.50 -10.16
CA PHE A 107 -4.59 15.87 -9.89
C PHE A 107 -3.56 16.13 -11.01
N GLY A 108 -3.88 16.90 -12.04
CA GLY A 108 -3.03 17.12 -13.23
C GLY A 108 -1.62 17.63 -12.91
N ASN A 109 -1.46 18.39 -11.81
CA ASN A 109 -0.17 18.93 -11.36
C ASN A 109 0.26 18.36 -9.99
N SER A 110 -0.22 17.19 -9.61
CA SER A 110 0.12 16.55 -8.34
C SER A 110 1.53 15.97 -8.38
N GLU A 111 2.48 16.57 -7.66
CA GLU A 111 3.84 16.03 -7.51
C GLU A 111 3.83 14.65 -6.84
N TYR A 112 2.97 14.46 -5.85
CA TYR A 112 2.72 13.14 -5.28
C TYR A 112 2.19 12.17 -6.33
N GLY A 113 1.24 12.60 -7.17
CA GLY A 113 0.73 11.82 -8.30
C GLY A 113 1.84 11.43 -9.27
N CYS A 114 2.72 12.37 -9.64
CA CYS A 114 3.87 12.12 -10.50
C CYS A 114 4.82 11.08 -9.90
N SER A 115 5.13 11.17 -8.59
CA SER A 115 6.01 10.20 -7.92
C SER A 115 5.39 8.79 -7.89
N LYS A 116 4.08 8.69 -7.67
CA LYS A 116 3.36 7.42 -7.72
C LYS A 116 3.33 6.84 -9.13
N LYS A 117 3.09 7.69 -10.14
CA LYS A 117 3.11 7.26 -11.55
C LYS A 117 4.49 6.75 -11.97
N ALA A 118 5.57 7.41 -11.58
CA ALA A 118 6.93 6.92 -11.82
C ALA A 118 7.18 5.56 -11.18
N GLY A 119 6.66 5.33 -9.95
CA GLY A 119 6.68 4.02 -9.33
C GLY A 119 5.91 2.96 -10.14
N GLU A 120 4.69 3.27 -10.61
CA GLU A 120 3.92 2.36 -11.48
C GLU A 120 4.72 1.95 -12.72
N ASP A 121 5.35 2.93 -13.40
CA ASP A 121 6.12 2.68 -14.63
C ASP A 121 7.33 1.77 -14.37
N LEU A 122 8.02 1.96 -13.22
CA LEU A 122 9.12 1.10 -12.79
C LEU A 122 8.67 -0.35 -12.56
N PHE A 123 7.55 -0.55 -11.85
CA PHE A 123 7.00 -1.89 -11.60
C PHE A 123 6.54 -2.57 -12.90
N LEU A 124 5.88 -1.84 -13.79
CA LEU A 124 5.47 -2.37 -15.09
C LEU A 124 6.65 -2.74 -15.97
N GLN A 125 7.73 -1.96 -15.93
CA GLN A 125 8.98 -2.29 -16.62
C GLN A 125 9.59 -3.58 -16.07
N TYR A 126 9.75 -3.68 -14.75
CA TYR A 126 10.24 -4.89 -14.09
C TYR A 126 9.41 -6.13 -14.47
N GLY A 127 8.08 -6.03 -14.41
CA GLY A 127 7.20 -7.14 -14.79
C GLY A 127 7.42 -7.63 -16.23
N ARG A 128 7.65 -6.69 -17.16
CA ARG A 128 7.97 -7.05 -18.57
C ARG A 128 9.34 -7.71 -18.72
N GLU A 129 10.33 -7.25 -17.95
CA GLU A 129 11.70 -7.78 -18.02
C GLU A 129 11.83 -9.17 -17.40
N ILE A 130 11.15 -9.41 -16.26
CA ILE A 130 11.31 -10.63 -15.45
C ILE A 130 10.19 -11.64 -15.71
N GLY A 131 9.06 -11.22 -16.28
CA GLY A 131 7.86 -12.03 -16.43
C GLY A 131 7.05 -12.17 -15.14
N ALA A 132 7.29 -11.32 -14.14
CA ALA A 132 6.56 -11.32 -12.90
C ALA A 132 5.19 -10.62 -13.04
N LYS A 133 4.16 -11.13 -12.36
CA LYS A 133 2.83 -10.50 -12.32
C LYS A 133 2.88 -9.24 -11.46
N MET A 134 2.53 -8.09 -12.04
CA MET A 134 2.44 -6.82 -11.35
C MET A 134 0.99 -6.43 -11.15
N LEU A 135 0.60 -6.13 -9.91
CA LEU A 135 -0.72 -5.67 -9.52
C LEU A 135 -0.60 -4.23 -9.01
N ILE A 136 -1.20 -3.28 -9.72
CA ILE A 136 -1.12 -1.86 -9.36
C ILE A 136 -2.48 -1.39 -8.88
N TYR A 137 -2.57 -1.13 -7.58
CA TYR A 137 -3.79 -0.64 -6.95
C TYR A 137 -3.71 0.86 -6.68
N ARG A 138 -4.56 1.65 -7.35
CA ARG A 138 -4.68 3.10 -7.14
C ARG A 138 -5.70 3.38 -6.06
N PHE A 139 -5.24 3.44 -4.82
CA PHE A 139 -6.10 3.68 -3.68
C PHE A 139 -6.75 5.06 -3.72
N PRO A 140 -8.08 5.14 -3.44
CA PRO A 140 -8.76 6.38 -3.11
C PRO A 140 -8.45 6.81 -1.67
N ASN A 141 -9.30 7.63 -1.04
CA ASN A 141 -9.13 7.99 0.35
C ASN A 141 -9.53 6.84 1.27
N LEU A 142 -8.59 6.30 1.98
CA LEU A 142 -8.81 5.17 2.88
C LEU A 142 -9.25 5.63 4.26
N PHE A 143 -10.11 4.84 4.91
CA PHE A 143 -10.52 5.04 6.29
C PHE A 143 -10.77 3.70 7.01
N GLY A 144 -10.83 3.74 8.34
CA GLY A 144 -11.16 2.56 9.15
C GLY A 144 -10.21 2.36 10.32
N LYS A 145 -10.12 1.12 10.80
CA LYS A 145 -9.37 0.72 12.00
C LYS A 145 -7.90 1.13 11.90
N TRP A 146 -7.39 1.78 12.94
CA TRP A 146 -6.01 2.32 13.05
C TRP A 146 -5.69 3.48 12.09
N CYS A 147 -6.67 4.02 11.39
CA CYS A 147 -6.47 5.24 10.62
C CYS A 147 -6.20 6.41 11.57
N ARG A 148 -5.12 7.13 11.31
CA ARG A 148 -4.67 8.22 12.18
C ARG A 148 -5.48 9.50 11.92
N PRO A 149 -6.17 10.07 12.94
CA PRO A 149 -6.84 11.35 12.78
C PRO A 149 -5.83 12.48 12.59
N ASN A 150 -6.28 13.59 12.01
CA ASN A 150 -5.46 14.77 11.73
C ASN A 150 -4.19 14.46 10.90
N TYR A 151 -4.25 13.40 10.08
CA TYR A 151 -3.16 13.00 9.20
C TYR A 151 -3.62 12.98 7.73
N ASN A 152 -4.06 11.87 7.18
CA ASN A 152 -4.42 11.73 5.76
C ASN A 152 -5.86 11.28 5.51
N SER A 153 -6.71 11.25 6.50
CA SER A 153 -8.11 10.84 6.35
C SER A 153 -9.05 11.86 6.98
N ALA A 154 -9.89 12.49 6.17
CA ALA A 154 -10.96 13.36 6.65
C ALA A 154 -11.94 12.57 7.52
N ILE A 155 -12.30 11.35 7.13
CA ILE A 155 -13.22 10.48 7.89
C ILE A 155 -12.68 10.20 9.29
N ALA A 156 -11.40 9.76 9.40
CA ALA A 156 -10.80 9.50 10.71
C ALA A 156 -10.75 10.76 11.58
N THR A 157 -10.47 11.92 10.97
CA THR A 157 -10.44 13.21 11.66
C THR A 157 -11.84 13.59 12.15
N PHE A 158 -12.87 13.44 11.32
CA PHE A 158 -14.25 13.74 11.71
C PHE A 158 -14.72 12.82 12.82
N CYS A 159 -14.50 11.51 12.71
CA CYS A 159 -14.83 10.56 13.76
C CYS A 159 -14.16 10.90 15.10
N ASN A 160 -12.86 11.22 15.07
CA ASN A 160 -12.12 11.64 16.26
C ASN A 160 -12.68 12.94 16.87
N ASN A 161 -12.97 13.92 16.02
CA ASN A 161 -13.46 15.21 16.50
C ASN A 161 -14.85 15.07 17.11
N ILE A 162 -15.76 14.33 16.47
CA ILE A 162 -17.10 14.05 17.03
C ILE A 162 -16.99 13.33 18.38
N ALA A 163 -16.15 12.29 18.46
CA ALA A 163 -15.98 11.52 19.69
C ALA A 163 -15.38 12.31 20.87
N ASN A 164 -14.73 13.44 20.58
CA ASN A 164 -14.11 14.32 21.58
C ASN A 164 -14.78 15.70 21.68
N ASP A 165 -15.98 15.86 21.16
CA ASP A 165 -16.73 17.13 21.13
C ASP A 165 -15.95 18.31 20.51
N LEU A 166 -15.07 18.00 19.53
CA LEU A 166 -14.30 18.99 18.80
C LEU A 166 -15.04 19.42 17.51
N PRO A 167 -14.83 20.67 17.05
CA PRO A 167 -15.48 21.14 15.83
C PRO A 167 -15.00 20.39 14.59
N ILE A 168 -15.92 20.15 13.66
CA ILE A 168 -15.64 19.67 12.31
C ILE A 168 -15.50 20.86 11.39
N GLN A 169 -14.45 20.87 10.57
CA GLN A 169 -14.25 21.86 9.51
C GLN A 169 -14.41 21.21 8.14
N VAL A 170 -15.34 21.70 7.35
CA VAL A 170 -15.52 21.36 5.94
C VAL A 170 -15.08 22.56 5.11
N ASN A 171 -13.96 22.45 4.42
CA ASN A 171 -13.38 23.57 3.67
C ASN A 171 -14.19 23.91 2.42
N ASP A 172 -14.67 22.89 1.70
CA ASP A 172 -15.49 23.05 0.51
C ASP A 172 -16.52 21.92 0.45
N ARG A 173 -17.80 22.28 0.45
CA ARG A 173 -18.93 21.34 0.42
C ARG A 173 -19.21 20.74 -0.97
N SER A 174 -18.62 21.31 -2.02
CA SER A 174 -18.78 20.81 -3.39
C SER A 174 -17.80 19.68 -3.73
N VAL A 175 -16.80 19.43 -2.87
CA VAL A 175 -15.80 18.38 -3.12
C VAL A 175 -16.41 17.01 -2.87
N GLU A 176 -16.57 16.26 -3.93
CA GLU A 176 -16.83 14.83 -3.86
C GLU A 176 -15.55 14.07 -3.59
N MET A 177 -15.59 13.14 -2.64
CA MET A 177 -14.45 12.35 -2.22
C MET A 177 -14.79 10.86 -2.30
N GLU A 178 -14.10 10.16 -3.18
CA GLU A 178 -14.15 8.70 -3.19
C GLU A 178 -13.43 8.16 -1.95
N VAL A 179 -14.10 7.27 -1.23
CA VAL A 179 -13.61 6.67 0.01
C VAL A 179 -13.70 5.14 -0.05
N LEU A 180 -12.74 4.45 0.54
CA LEU A 180 -12.72 3.00 0.63
C LEU A 180 -12.43 2.58 2.07
N TYR A 181 -13.25 1.67 2.59
CA TYR A 181 -13.06 1.11 3.91
C TYR A 181 -11.87 0.12 3.92
N ILE A 182 -11.09 0.13 5.00
CA ILE A 182 -9.83 -0.61 5.05
C ILE A 182 -10.03 -2.13 4.96
N ASP A 183 -11.10 -2.67 5.51
CA ASP A 183 -11.31 -4.11 5.48
C ASP A 183 -11.68 -4.57 4.05
N ASP A 184 -12.47 -3.77 3.30
CA ASP A 184 -12.77 -4.06 1.89
C ASP A 184 -11.51 -4.06 1.03
N LEU A 185 -10.56 -3.14 1.31
CA LEU A 185 -9.26 -3.14 0.65
C LEU A 185 -8.44 -4.38 1.02
N VAL A 186 -8.44 -4.77 2.29
CA VAL A 186 -7.69 -5.96 2.74
C VAL A 186 -8.28 -7.22 2.10
N ASP A 187 -9.60 -7.31 1.98
CA ASP A 187 -10.27 -8.43 1.32
C ASP A 187 -9.85 -8.55 -0.16
N GLU A 188 -9.80 -7.42 -0.88
CA GLU A 188 -9.30 -7.37 -2.26
C GLU A 188 -7.83 -7.80 -2.35
N MET A 189 -6.99 -7.31 -1.44
CA MET A 189 -5.57 -7.68 -1.39
C MET A 189 -5.37 -9.18 -1.10
N LEU A 190 -6.20 -9.78 -0.26
CA LEU A 190 -6.16 -11.21 0.03
C LEU A 190 -6.72 -12.02 -1.14
N GLY A 191 -7.71 -11.50 -1.86
CA GLY A 191 -8.18 -12.07 -3.11
C GLY A 191 -7.06 -12.20 -4.15
N ALA A 192 -6.18 -11.21 -4.22
CA ALA A 192 -5.04 -11.20 -5.13
C ALA A 192 -4.05 -12.36 -4.88
N LEU A 193 -3.91 -12.85 -3.64
CA LEU A 193 -3.06 -14.02 -3.31
C LEU A 193 -3.50 -15.29 -4.03
N ILE A 194 -4.78 -15.42 -4.32
CA ILE A 194 -5.37 -16.59 -4.96
C ILE A 194 -5.87 -16.31 -6.39
N GLY A 195 -5.43 -15.20 -6.98
CA GLY A 195 -5.75 -14.81 -8.35
C GLY A 195 -7.22 -14.41 -8.56
N LYS A 196 -7.87 -13.88 -7.52
CA LYS A 196 -9.25 -13.36 -7.55
C LYS A 196 -9.27 -11.82 -7.43
N GLU A 197 -8.26 -11.16 -7.93
CA GLU A 197 -8.22 -9.70 -8.05
C GLU A 197 -9.26 -9.19 -9.04
N HIS A 198 -9.81 -7.98 -8.77
CA HIS A 198 -10.78 -7.28 -9.62
C HIS A 198 -10.14 -6.18 -10.46
#